data_b27d094082d269cfbe26105883475644
#
_entry.id   b27d094082d269cfbe26105883475644
#
_cell.length_a   1.000
_cell.length_b   1.000
_cell.length_c   1.000
_cell.angle_alpha   90.00
_cell.angle_beta   90.00
_cell.angle_gamma   90.00
#
_symmetry.space_group_name_H-M   'P 1'
#
loop_
_entity.id
_entity.type
_entity.pdbx_description
1 polymer ?
#
loop_
_entity_poly.entity_id
_entity_poly.type
_entity_poly.pdbx_seq_one_letter_code
_entity_poly.pdbx_strand_id
1 'polypeptide(L)'
;SAKVLDLTTIDLPLFTPRAQERGIPEAVAPLQQQLMAAPRWVICAPEYNGSIPPSLTNAIAWLSVTGDDFRALFNGQPIAMATFSGGGGMELLLSLRIQLTHLGAQVVGRQLLSNYSKPAKDDSIINLLQLLLQMTPLEL
;
A
#
# COMPACT_ATOMS: atom_id res chain seq x y z
N SER A 1 6.56 15.39 9.22
CA SER A 1 5.11 15.36 8.99
C SER A 1 4.78 14.34 7.91
N ALA A 2 3.65 13.65 8.05
CA ALA A 2 3.20 12.68 7.04
C ALA A 2 2.43 13.40 5.93
N LYS A 3 2.59 12.91 4.70
CA LYS A 3 1.78 13.31 3.55
C LYS A 3 0.74 12.23 3.28
N VAL A 4 -0.51 12.61 3.09
CA VAL A 4 -1.59 11.68 2.78
C VAL A 4 -1.80 11.63 1.27
N LEU A 5 -1.81 10.41 0.70
CA LEU A 5 -2.23 10.13 -0.66
C LEU A 5 -3.56 9.39 -0.60
N ASP A 6 -4.60 10.02 -1.09
CA ASP A 6 -5.92 9.38 -1.18
C ASP A 6 -6.11 8.79 -2.57
N LEU A 7 -5.98 7.46 -2.68
CA LEU A 7 -6.10 6.75 -3.96
C LEU A 7 -7.49 6.89 -4.58
N THR A 8 -8.51 7.20 -3.78
CA THR A 8 -9.89 7.37 -4.29
C THR A 8 -10.05 8.65 -5.11
N THR A 9 -9.10 9.58 -4.98
CA THR A 9 -9.10 10.85 -5.74
C THR A 9 -8.26 10.80 -7.02
N ILE A 10 -7.61 9.66 -7.27
CA ILE A 10 -6.74 9.48 -8.44
C ILE A 10 -7.46 8.60 -9.45
N ASP A 11 -7.82 9.19 -10.59
CA ASP A 11 -8.53 8.49 -11.64
C ASP A 11 -7.57 7.63 -12.47
N LEU A 12 -7.54 6.34 -12.17
CA LEU A 12 -6.82 5.34 -12.94
C LEU A 12 -7.84 4.42 -13.63
N PRO A 13 -7.71 4.17 -14.93
CA PRO A 13 -8.55 3.18 -15.59
C PRO A 13 -8.29 1.81 -14.99
N LEU A 14 -9.25 0.90 -15.09
CA LEU A 14 -9.05 -0.48 -14.69
C LEU A 14 -7.88 -1.06 -15.49
N PHE A 15 -6.90 -1.60 -14.80
CA PHE A 15 -5.76 -2.25 -15.43
C PHE A 15 -6.21 -3.50 -16.19
N THR A 16 -5.91 -3.52 -17.48
CA THR A 16 -6.05 -4.69 -18.35
C THR A 16 -4.91 -4.66 -19.36
N PRO A 17 -4.57 -5.80 -20.01
CA PRO A 17 -3.61 -5.76 -21.11
C PRO A 17 -3.98 -4.77 -22.21
N ARG A 18 -5.26 -4.64 -22.53
CA ARG A 18 -5.72 -3.66 -23.53
C ARG A 18 -5.52 -2.22 -23.07
N ALA A 19 -5.77 -1.94 -21.78
CA ALA A 19 -5.52 -0.61 -21.23
C ALA A 19 -4.02 -0.29 -21.26
N GLN A 20 -3.18 -1.27 -20.92
CA GLN A 20 -1.73 -1.11 -20.97
C GLN A 20 -1.21 -0.83 -22.38
N GLU A 21 -1.76 -1.47 -23.40
CA GLU A 21 -1.42 -1.23 -24.81
C GLU A 21 -1.69 0.22 -25.25
N ARG A 22 -2.65 0.89 -24.61
CA ARG A 22 -2.94 2.32 -24.88
C ARG A 22 -1.95 3.27 -24.24
N GLY A 23 -1.01 2.75 -23.46
CA GLY A 23 -0.01 3.53 -22.74
C GLY A 23 -0.30 3.67 -21.26
N ILE A 24 0.70 4.12 -20.51
CA ILE A 24 0.58 4.36 -19.07
C ILE A 24 -0.27 5.62 -18.85
N PRO A 25 -1.32 5.57 -18.01
CA PRO A 25 -2.12 6.75 -17.71
C PRO A 25 -1.28 7.90 -17.15
N GLU A 26 -1.63 9.14 -17.47
CA GLU A 26 -0.90 10.33 -17.04
C GLU A 26 -0.81 10.45 -15.52
N ALA A 27 -1.83 9.97 -14.78
CA ALA A 27 -1.84 10.05 -13.32
C ALA A 27 -0.83 9.12 -12.64
N VAL A 28 -0.26 8.14 -13.34
CA VAL A 28 0.67 7.16 -12.74
C VAL A 28 2.01 7.80 -12.40
N ALA A 29 2.58 8.60 -13.29
CA ALA A 29 3.90 9.19 -13.05
C ALA A 29 3.94 10.11 -11.81
N PRO A 30 3.00 11.04 -11.59
CA PRO A 30 2.96 11.82 -10.36
C PRO A 30 2.79 10.98 -9.10
N LEU A 31 1.96 9.94 -9.14
CA LEU A 31 1.77 9.02 -8.03
C LEU A 31 3.08 8.30 -7.70
N GLN A 32 3.74 7.77 -8.70
CA GLN A 32 5.02 7.07 -8.55
C GLN A 32 6.09 7.99 -7.95
N GLN A 33 6.18 9.22 -8.42
CA GLN A 33 7.14 10.21 -7.91
C GLN A 33 6.90 10.54 -6.44
N GLN A 34 5.65 10.69 -6.02
CA GLN A 34 5.31 10.94 -4.62
C GLN A 34 5.68 9.76 -3.73
N LEU A 35 5.45 8.54 -4.19
CA LEU A 35 5.82 7.33 -3.46
C LEU A 35 7.34 7.17 -3.36
N MET A 36 8.07 7.43 -4.45
CA MET A 36 9.54 7.36 -4.46
C MET A 36 10.18 8.39 -3.53
N ALA A 37 9.56 9.55 -3.36
CA ALA A 37 10.05 10.61 -2.48
C ALA A 37 9.89 10.28 -0.99
N ALA A 38 9.05 9.31 -0.64
CA ALA A 38 8.77 8.94 0.75
C ALA A 38 9.58 7.68 1.13
N PRO A 39 10.47 7.76 2.13
CA PRO A 39 11.31 6.62 2.50
C PRO A 39 10.53 5.54 3.27
N ARG A 40 9.33 5.84 3.72
CA ARG A 40 8.47 4.92 4.49
C ARG A 40 7.02 5.15 4.12
N TRP A 41 6.25 4.07 4.06
CA TRP A 41 4.82 4.17 3.75
C TRP A 41 3.98 3.54 4.86
N VAL A 42 2.81 4.10 5.07
CA VAL A 42 1.72 3.47 5.80
C VAL A 42 0.58 3.25 4.82
N ILE A 43 0.18 2.02 4.61
CA ILE A 43 -0.98 1.70 3.79
C ILE A 43 -2.17 1.47 4.71
N CYS A 44 -3.14 2.38 4.63
CA CYS A 44 -4.41 2.28 5.33
C CYS A 44 -5.48 1.90 4.31
N ALA A 45 -6.09 0.74 4.46
CA ALA A 45 -7.07 0.25 3.50
C ALA A 45 -8.25 -0.41 4.21
N PRO A 46 -9.50 -0.16 3.77
CA PRO A 46 -10.65 -0.91 4.26
C PRO A 46 -10.65 -2.32 3.66
N GLU A 47 -11.33 -3.24 4.34
CA GLU A 47 -11.57 -4.58 3.79
C GLU A 47 -12.85 -4.55 2.94
N TYR A 48 -12.74 -4.99 1.69
CA TYR A 48 -13.86 -5.11 0.78
C TYR A 48 -14.06 -6.58 0.39
N ASN A 49 -15.21 -7.14 0.75
CA ASN A 49 -15.53 -8.53 0.43
C ASN A 49 -14.44 -9.51 0.88
N GLY A 50 -13.90 -9.31 2.07
CA GLY A 50 -12.85 -10.15 2.63
C GLY A 50 -11.48 -9.98 1.95
N SER A 51 -11.24 -8.87 1.27
CA SER A 51 -10.00 -8.68 0.51
C SER A 51 -9.61 -7.20 0.39
N ILE A 52 -8.62 -6.95 -0.47
CA ILE A 52 -8.03 -5.65 -0.75
C ILE A 52 -8.99 -4.82 -1.59
N PRO A 53 -9.14 -3.49 -1.33
CA PRO A 53 -9.98 -2.64 -2.17
C PRO A 53 -9.49 -2.59 -3.62
N PRO A 54 -10.40 -2.54 -4.60
CA PRO A 54 -10.01 -2.47 -6.01
C PRO A 54 -9.11 -1.27 -6.34
N SER A 55 -9.32 -0.11 -5.71
CA SER A 55 -8.49 1.07 -5.94
C SER A 55 -7.02 0.82 -5.59
N LEU A 56 -6.75 0.06 -4.53
CA LEU A 56 -5.39 -0.25 -4.12
C LEU A 56 -4.74 -1.27 -5.05
N THR A 57 -5.41 -2.38 -5.34
CA THR A 57 -4.87 -3.39 -6.26
C THR A 57 -4.67 -2.84 -7.67
N ASN A 58 -5.58 -1.99 -8.13
CA ASN A 58 -5.46 -1.35 -9.43
C ASN A 58 -4.25 -0.39 -9.49
N ALA A 59 -4.05 0.41 -8.45
CA ALA A 59 -2.88 1.28 -8.35
C ALA A 59 -1.58 0.49 -8.36
N ILE A 60 -1.51 -0.59 -7.58
CA ILE A 60 -0.33 -1.48 -7.57
C ILE A 60 -0.08 -2.07 -8.95
N ALA A 61 -1.13 -2.51 -9.65
CA ALA A 61 -1.00 -3.06 -11.00
C ALA A 61 -0.38 -2.04 -11.97
N TRP A 62 -0.86 -0.81 -11.98
CA TRP A 62 -0.29 0.24 -12.84
C TRP A 62 1.14 0.61 -12.44
N LEU A 63 1.44 0.70 -11.14
CA LEU A 63 2.78 1.00 -10.65
C LEU A 63 3.79 -0.09 -10.99
N SER A 64 3.34 -1.32 -11.21
CA SER A 64 4.20 -2.47 -11.52
C SER A 64 4.62 -2.54 -12.99
N VAL A 65 4.03 -1.75 -13.87
CA VAL A 65 4.30 -1.78 -15.33
C VAL A 65 4.95 -0.51 -15.86
N THR A 66 5.47 0.34 -14.99
CA THR A 66 6.10 1.61 -15.39
C THR A 66 7.52 1.45 -15.91
N GLY A 67 8.13 0.29 -15.76
CA GLY A 67 9.49 -0.02 -16.20
C GLY A 67 9.67 -1.52 -16.36
N ASP A 68 10.91 -1.95 -16.51
CA ASP A 68 11.23 -3.36 -16.78
C ASP A 68 11.21 -4.23 -15.51
N ASP A 69 11.35 -3.62 -14.33
CA ASP A 69 11.33 -4.32 -13.06
C ASP A 69 10.05 -3.99 -12.29
N PHE A 70 9.14 -4.95 -12.22
CA PHE A 70 7.86 -4.75 -11.54
C PHE A 70 7.97 -4.56 -10.02
N ARG A 71 9.11 -4.89 -9.44
CA ARG A 71 9.40 -4.68 -8.02
C ARG A 71 10.08 -3.35 -7.70
N ALA A 72 10.56 -2.63 -8.69
CA ALA A 72 11.48 -1.49 -8.48
C ALA A 72 10.99 -0.49 -7.42
N LEU A 73 9.71 -0.14 -7.44
CA LEU A 73 9.13 0.83 -6.49
C LEU A 73 8.99 0.25 -5.07
N PHE A 74 8.72 -1.04 -4.97
CA PHE A 74 8.36 -1.70 -3.70
C PHE A 74 9.55 -2.40 -3.05
N ASN A 75 10.55 -2.81 -3.84
CA ASN A 75 11.62 -3.67 -3.37
C ASN A 75 12.46 -2.98 -2.29
N GLY A 76 12.50 -3.58 -1.10
CA GLY A 76 13.22 -3.02 0.05
C GLY A 76 12.54 -1.84 0.74
N GLN A 77 11.33 -1.45 0.31
CA GLN A 77 10.59 -0.31 0.87
C GLN A 77 9.96 -0.67 2.21
N PRO A 78 10.23 0.10 3.29
CA PRO A 78 9.55 -0.09 4.57
C PRO A 78 8.09 0.30 4.49
N ILE A 79 7.19 -0.64 4.84
CA ILE A 79 5.74 -0.43 4.77
C ILE A 79 5.07 -0.97 6.03
N ALA A 80 4.25 -0.15 6.68
CA ALA A 80 3.32 -0.55 7.72
C ALA A 80 1.91 -0.66 7.15
N MET A 81 1.12 -1.59 7.70
CA MET A 81 -0.25 -1.81 7.27
C MET A 81 -1.25 -1.51 8.38
N ALA A 82 -2.35 -0.90 8.00
CA ALA A 82 -3.47 -0.62 8.89
C ALA A 82 -4.80 -0.84 8.15
N THR A 83 -5.80 -1.30 8.88
CA THR A 83 -7.16 -1.43 8.34
C THR A 83 -8.20 -0.97 9.34
N PHE A 84 -9.30 -0.43 8.83
CA PHE A 84 -10.59 -0.42 9.51
C PHE A 84 -11.57 -1.22 8.68
N SER A 85 -12.20 -2.22 9.30
CA SER A 85 -13.14 -3.11 8.62
C SER A 85 -14.48 -3.12 9.35
N GLY A 86 -15.57 -3.21 8.60
CA GLY A 86 -16.89 -3.51 9.17
C GLY A 86 -17.03 -4.97 9.63
N GLY A 87 -16.11 -5.83 9.23
CA GLY A 87 -15.97 -7.22 9.66
C GLY A 87 -14.72 -7.44 10.49
N GLY A 88 -13.98 -8.51 10.20
CA GLY A 88 -12.78 -8.87 10.96
C GLY A 88 -11.56 -8.00 10.65
N GLY A 89 -11.28 -7.78 9.39
CA GLY A 89 -10.10 -7.03 8.90
C GLY A 89 -8.86 -7.89 8.64
N MET A 90 -8.81 -9.10 9.18
CA MET A 90 -7.62 -9.95 9.06
C MET A 90 -7.39 -10.42 7.63
N GLU A 91 -8.44 -10.68 6.87
CA GLU A 91 -8.33 -11.12 5.48
C GLU A 91 -7.66 -10.05 4.60
N LEU A 92 -7.99 -8.79 4.80
CA LEU A 92 -7.27 -7.70 4.13
C LEU A 92 -5.80 -7.71 4.50
N LEU A 93 -5.48 -7.74 5.79
CA LEU A 93 -4.11 -7.65 6.27
C LEU A 93 -3.26 -8.82 5.77
N LEU A 94 -3.80 -10.04 5.77
CA LEU A 94 -3.10 -11.21 5.25
C LEU A 94 -2.87 -11.09 3.74
N SER A 95 -3.90 -10.74 2.98
CA SER A 95 -3.80 -10.61 1.52
C SER A 95 -2.82 -9.51 1.13
N LEU A 96 -2.87 -8.36 1.79
CA LEU A 96 -1.98 -7.24 1.52
C LEU A 96 -0.54 -7.58 1.89
N ARG A 97 -0.31 -8.24 3.02
CA ARG A 97 1.03 -8.68 3.43
C ARG A 97 1.64 -9.64 2.41
N ILE A 98 0.87 -10.59 1.92
CA ILE A 98 1.32 -11.53 0.88
C ILE A 98 1.74 -10.75 -0.37
N GLN A 99 0.92 -9.82 -0.83
CA GLN A 99 1.21 -9.05 -2.04
C GLN A 99 2.46 -8.18 -1.86
N LEU A 100 2.57 -7.43 -0.77
CA LEU A 100 3.71 -6.56 -0.51
C LEU A 100 5.00 -7.36 -0.33
N THR A 101 4.93 -8.50 0.33
CA THR A 101 6.08 -9.41 0.50
C THR A 101 6.53 -9.96 -0.85
N HIS A 102 5.59 -10.35 -1.71
CA HIS A 102 5.90 -10.78 -3.07
C HIS A 102 6.63 -9.69 -3.87
N LEU A 103 6.25 -8.43 -3.65
CA LEU A 103 6.88 -7.28 -4.29
C LEU A 103 8.23 -6.89 -3.64
N GLY A 104 8.64 -7.58 -2.60
CA GLY A 104 9.95 -7.37 -1.95
C GLY A 104 9.96 -6.29 -0.89
N ALA A 105 8.81 -5.78 -0.46
CA ALA A 105 8.76 -4.76 0.59
C ALA A 105 9.21 -5.29 1.95
N GLN A 106 9.76 -4.40 2.77
CA GLN A 106 10.00 -4.65 4.19
C GLN A 106 8.73 -4.33 4.97
N VAL A 107 7.85 -5.32 5.12
CA VAL A 107 6.58 -5.12 5.82
C VAL A 107 6.81 -5.23 7.33
N VAL A 108 6.40 -4.19 8.09
CA VAL A 108 6.50 -4.21 9.54
C VAL A 108 5.74 -5.42 10.09
N GLY A 109 6.37 -6.17 10.99
CA GLY A 109 5.76 -7.39 11.54
C GLY A 109 4.46 -7.14 12.30
N ARG A 110 4.33 -5.98 12.95
CA ARG A 110 3.08 -5.55 13.57
C ARG A 110 2.20 -4.84 12.55
N GLN A 111 0.89 -4.91 12.79
CA GLN A 111 -0.11 -4.30 11.94
C GLN A 111 -1.26 -3.76 12.79
N LEU A 112 -1.99 -2.76 12.29
CA LEU A 112 -3.10 -2.16 13.00
C LEU A 112 -4.42 -2.72 12.43
N LEU A 113 -5.08 -3.54 13.24
CA LEU A 113 -6.43 -4.03 12.94
C LEU A 113 -7.41 -3.25 13.80
N SER A 114 -8.37 -2.61 13.17
CA SER A 114 -9.45 -1.91 13.85
C SER A 114 -10.79 -2.20 13.19
N ASN A 115 -11.84 -2.19 14.01
CA ASN A 115 -13.22 -2.37 13.57
C ASN A 115 -14.15 -1.75 14.63
N TYR A 116 -15.47 -1.88 14.46
CA TYR A 116 -16.42 -1.27 15.37
C TYR A 116 -16.32 -1.79 16.80
N SER A 117 -15.98 -3.06 17.00
CA SER A 117 -15.80 -3.65 18.33
C SER A 117 -14.39 -3.47 18.90
N LYS A 118 -13.42 -3.15 18.05
CA LYS A 118 -12.02 -2.95 18.42
C LYS A 118 -11.50 -1.68 17.73
N PRO A 119 -11.82 -0.50 18.25
CA PRO A 119 -11.31 0.74 17.67
C PRO A 119 -9.79 0.85 17.83
N ALA A 120 -9.14 1.56 16.91
CA ALA A 120 -7.71 1.80 16.97
C ALA A 120 -7.36 2.58 18.25
N LYS A 121 -6.31 2.14 18.94
CA LYS A 121 -5.80 2.80 20.15
C LYS A 121 -4.56 3.61 19.80
N ASP A 122 -4.42 4.78 20.38
CA ASP A 122 -3.28 5.67 20.16
C ASP A 122 -1.94 4.96 20.43
N ASP A 123 -1.84 4.20 21.53
CA ASP A 123 -0.62 3.45 21.85
C ASP A 123 -0.26 2.45 20.77
N SER A 124 -1.24 1.78 20.17
CA SER A 124 -1.00 0.83 19.07
C SER A 124 -0.51 1.54 17.81
N ILE A 125 -1.08 2.70 17.51
CA ILE A 125 -0.66 3.53 16.38
C ILE A 125 0.79 4.01 16.60
N ILE A 126 1.08 4.54 17.79
CA ILE A 126 2.41 5.04 18.14
C ILE A 126 3.45 3.92 18.03
N ASN A 127 3.16 2.74 18.58
CA ASN A 127 4.06 1.59 18.53
C ASN A 127 4.35 1.18 17.09
N LEU A 128 3.34 1.13 16.25
CA LEU A 128 3.52 0.78 14.83
C LEU A 128 4.40 1.79 14.11
N LEU A 129 4.15 3.09 14.32
CA LEU A 129 4.94 4.16 13.71
C LEU A 129 6.38 4.18 14.23
N GLN A 130 6.61 3.91 15.51
CA GLN A 130 7.94 3.83 16.07
C GLN A 130 8.76 2.68 15.47
N LEU A 131 8.13 1.53 15.20
CA LEU A 131 8.78 0.43 14.50
C LEU A 131 9.13 0.82 13.07
N LEU A 132 8.20 1.42 12.36
CA LEU A 132 8.42 1.85 10.97
C LEU A 132 9.53 2.89 10.86
N LEU A 133 9.60 3.84 11.78
CA LEU A 133 10.61 4.91 11.77
C LEU A 133 12.04 4.40 11.96
N GLN A 134 12.24 3.20 12.49
CA GLN A 134 13.55 2.58 12.65
C GLN A 134 14.02 1.86 11.38
N MET A 135 13.14 1.70 10.39
CA MET A 135 13.45 1.01 9.14
C MET A 135 13.84 2.01 8.06
N THR A 136 14.76 1.60 7.20
CA THR A 136 15.17 2.39 6.04
C THR A 136 15.05 1.54 4.77
N PRO A 137 14.84 2.18 3.60
CA PRO A 137 14.88 1.46 2.34
C PRO A 137 16.21 0.71 2.19
N LEU A 138 16.15 -0.49 1.61
CA LEU A 138 17.37 -1.23 1.28
C LEU A 138 18.04 -0.60 0.05
N GLU A 139 19.35 -0.59 0.06
CA GLU A 139 20.15 -0.25 -1.12
C GLU A 139 20.32 -1.51 -1.98
N LEU A 140 19.67 -1.53 -3.12
CA LEU A 140 19.62 -2.70 -4.00
C LEU A 140 20.28 -2.43 -5.35
#